data_a4b93ecf12e8ab0926862172c1c98aeb
#
_entry.id   a4b93ecf12e8ab0926862172c1c98aeb
#
_cell.length_a   1.000
_cell.length_b   1.000
_cell.length_c   1.000
_cell.angle_alpha   90.00
_cell.angle_beta   90.00
_cell.angle_gamma   90.00
#
_symmetry.space_group_name_H-M   'P 1'
#
loop_
_entity.id
_entity.type
_entity.pdbx_description
1 polymer ?
#
loop_
_entity_poly.entity_id
_entity_poly.type
_entity_poly.pdbx_seq_one_letter_code
_entity_poly.pdbx_strand_id
1 'polypeptide(L)'
;MKYKIVTYGTMIGANPSVEKEVITKGGYNDFELVHISGNNDKAFFKAAEDADAVCAWVYLDTEEKMKRLKKCQIIVAPAIGVDRFNLDVATELGICIANVPDYCIEEVAFHTIAMVFDCCRKITFLDRKINEGWWSSKSPYMMYRMKGRTYGLMSFGNIPQRIAQMLK
;
A
#
# COMPACT_ATOMS: atom_id res chain seq x y z
N MET A 1 3.11 -31.52 -8.87
CA MET A 1 1.75 -30.90 -8.75
C MET A 1 1.93 -29.43 -9.02
N LYS A 2 1.24 -28.87 -10.01
CA LYS A 2 1.44 -27.48 -10.43
C LYS A 2 0.61 -26.55 -9.54
N TYR A 3 1.24 -25.64 -8.83
CA TYR A 3 0.53 -24.65 -8.01
C TYR A 3 -0.10 -23.57 -8.88
N LYS A 4 -1.31 -23.15 -8.54
CA LYS A 4 -2.00 -22.05 -9.21
C LYS A 4 -1.94 -20.79 -8.33
N ILE A 5 -1.34 -19.74 -8.86
CA ILE A 5 -1.22 -18.44 -8.22
C ILE A 5 -2.05 -17.43 -9.00
N VAL A 6 -2.94 -16.72 -8.31
CA VAL A 6 -3.73 -15.65 -8.93
C VAL A 6 -3.27 -14.31 -8.43
N THR A 7 -2.92 -13.41 -9.35
CA THR A 7 -2.60 -12.02 -9.03
C THR A 7 -3.72 -11.11 -9.51
N TYR A 8 -4.11 -10.15 -8.67
CA TYR A 8 -5.18 -9.20 -8.96
C TYR A 8 -4.86 -7.83 -8.42
N GLY A 9 -4.97 -6.82 -9.24
CA GLY A 9 -4.83 -5.46 -8.79
C GLY A 9 -4.81 -4.42 -9.90
N THR A 10 -5.12 -3.20 -9.52
CA THR A 10 -5.13 -2.01 -10.37
C THR A 10 -3.91 -1.13 -10.17
N MET A 11 -2.89 -1.60 -9.47
CA MET A 11 -1.68 -0.79 -9.30
C MET A 11 -1.08 -0.46 -10.66
N ILE A 12 -0.86 0.82 -10.90
CA ILE A 12 -0.16 1.31 -12.09
C ILE A 12 1.21 0.62 -12.13
N GLY A 13 1.46 -0.14 -13.20
CA GLY A 13 2.71 -0.90 -13.36
C GLY A 13 2.68 -2.32 -12.83
N ALA A 14 1.53 -2.85 -12.38
CA ALA A 14 1.42 -4.28 -12.08
C ALA A 14 1.78 -5.11 -13.33
N ASN A 15 2.95 -5.68 -13.32
CA ASN A 15 3.47 -6.50 -14.41
C ASN A 15 3.69 -7.92 -13.89
N PRO A 16 2.86 -8.87 -14.31
CA PRO A 16 2.95 -10.25 -13.82
C PRO A 16 4.29 -10.94 -14.17
N SER A 17 5.11 -10.33 -15.03
CA SER A 17 6.44 -10.83 -15.32
C SER A 17 7.40 -10.67 -14.13
N VAL A 18 7.19 -9.66 -13.27
CA VAL A 18 8.02 -9.44 -12.08
C VAL A 18 7.76 -10.54 -11.06
N GLU A 19 6.52 -10.84 -10.75
CA GLU A 19 6.15 -11.91 -9.83
C GLU A 19 6.66 -13.25 -10.36
N LYS A 20 6.47 -13.51 -11.65
CA LYS A 20 6.98 -14.74 -12.29
C LYS A 20 8.49 -14.85 -12.18
N GLU A 21 9.22 -13.77 -12.44
CA GLU A 21 10.68 -13.74 -12.34
C GLU A 21 11.16 -14.02 -10.92
N VAL A 22 10.55 -13.37 -9.92
CA VAL A 22 10.91 -13.54 -8.50
C VAL A 22 10.67 -14.97 -8.04
N ILE A 23 9.50 -15.55 -8.36
CA ILE A 23 9.17 -16.92 -8.01
C ILE A 23 10.16 -17.90 -8.65
N THR A 24 10.47 -17.70 -9.93
CA THR A 24 11.42 -18.55 -10.68
C THR A 24 12.84 -18.43 -10.13
N LYS A 25 13.32 -17.22 -9.81
CA LYS A 25 14.62 -16.99 -9.16
C LYS A 25 14.69 -17.63 -7.77
N GLY A 26 13.56 -17.74 -7.07
CA GLY A 26 13.44 -18.47 -5.81
C GLY A 26 13.55 -19.99 -5.95
N GLY A 27 13.73 -20.50 -7.16
CA GLY A 27 13.86 -21.93 -7.43
C GLY A 27 12.53 -22.67 -7.70
N TYR A 28 11.42 -21.96 -7.73
CA TYR A 28 10.10 -22.56 -7.95
C TYR A 28 9.71 -22.42 -9.42
N ASN A 29 9.54 -23.56 -10.12
CA ASN A 29 9.23 -23.58 -11.55
C ASN A 29 7.92 -24.30 -11.89
N ASP A 30 7.31 -25.02 -10.94
CA ASP A 30 6.09 -25.79 -11.14
C ASP A 30 4.85 -25.01 -10.66
N PHE A 31 4.57 -23.87 -11.34
CA PHE A 31 3.41 -23.03 -11.03
C PHE A 31 2.76 -22.48 -12.29
N GLU A 32 1.49 -22.12 -12.15
CA GLU A 32 0.72 -21.34 -13.10
C GLU A 32 0.41 -19.97 -12.49
N LEU A 33 0.78 -18.89 -13.18
CA LEU A 33 0.45 -17.52 -12.77
C LEU A 33 -0.67 -16.98 -13.65
N VAL A 34 -1.81 -16.71 -13.03
CA VAL A 34 -2.99 -16.11 -13.68
C VAL A 34 -3.12 -14.68 -13.21
N HIS A 35 -2.96 -13.72 -14.10
CA HIS A 35 -3.11 -12.31 -13.78
C HIS A 35 -4.46 -11.77 -14.25
N ILE A 36 -5.19 -11.14 -13.33
CA ILE A 36 -6.45 -10.44 -13.61
C ILE A 36 -6.19 -8.94 -13.52
N SER A 37 -6.22 -8.27 -14.64
CA SER A 37 -6.03 -6.82 -14.74
C SER A 37 -7.33 -6.04 -14.53
N GLY A 38 -7.20 -4.80 -14.05
CA GLY A 38 -8.33 -3.89 -13.83
C GLY A 38 -9.22 -4.28 -12.64
N ASN A 39 -10.37 -3.61 -12.53
CA ASN A 39 -11.35 -3.82 -11.46
C ASN A 39 -12.40 -4.85 -11.89
N ASN A 40 -12.00 -6.12 -12.03
CA ASN A 40 -12.90 -7.20 -12.45
C ASN A 40 -13.00 -8.28 -11.38
N ASP A 41 -13.71 -7.97 -10.30
CA ASP A 41 -13.92 -8.90 -9.18
C ASP A 41 -14.55 -10.22 -9.62
N LYS A 42 -15.46 -10.19 -10.59
CA LYS A 42 -16.10 -11.42 -11.09
C LYS A 42 -15.07 -12.36 -11.72
N ALA A 43 -14.17 -11.84 -12.54
CA ALA A 43 -13.10 -12.63 -13.15
C ALA A 43 -12.09 -13.10 -12.09
N PHE A 44 -11.74 -12.23 -11.13
CA PHE A 44 -10.88 -12.58 -10.01
C PHE A 44 -11.43 -13.76 -9.23
N PHE A 45 -12.65 -13.68 -8.70
CA PHE A 45 -13.22 -14.76 -7.91
C PHE A 45 -13.41 -16.07 -8.70
N LYS A 46 -13.66 -15.98 -10.00
CA LYS A 46 -13.70 -17.17 -10.87
C LYS A 46 -12.33 -17.83 -10.99
N ALA A 47 -11.27 -17.03 -11.13
CA ALA A 47 -9.91 -17.55 -11.25
C ALA A 47 -9.35 -18.05 -9.91
N ALA A 48 -9.73 -17.39 -8.81
CA ALA A 48 -9.23 -17.67 -7.47
C ALA A 48 -9.93 -18.84 -6.77
N GLU A 49 -11.03 -19.33 -7.29
CA GLU A 49 -11.83 -20.40 -6.68
C GLU A 49 -11.01 -21.67 -6.39
N ASP A 50 -10.10 -22.03 -7.31
CA ASP A 50 -9.24 -23.22 -7.24
C ASP A 50 -7.74 -22.85 -7.13
N ALA A 51 -7.43 -21.60 -6.83
CA ALA A 51 -6.06 -21.14 -6.64
C ALA A 51 -5.47 -21.62 -5.30
N ASP A 52 -4.19 -22.00 -5.31
CA ASP A 52 -3.44 -22.36 -4.11
C ASP A 52 -2.93 -21.10 -3.36
N ALA A 53 -2.67 -20.02 -4.10
CA ALA A 53 -2.23 -18.74 -3.57
C ALA A 53 -2.85 -17.56 -4.31
N VAL A 54 -3.07 -16.48 -3.58
CA VAL A 54 -3.60 -15.22 -4.11
C VAL A 54 -2.70 -14.06 -3.71
N CYS A 55 -2.30 -13.22 -4.66
CA CYS A 55 -1.69 -11.93 -4.38
C CYS A 55 -2.64 -10.86 -4.91
N ALA A 56 -3.34 -10.15 -4.00
CA ALA A 56 -4.45 -9.33 -4.41
C ALA A 56 -4.59 -8.02 -3.65
N TRP A 57 -4.95 -6.99 -4.40
CA TRP A 57 -5.37 -5.69 -3.87
C TRP A 57 -6.90 -5.59 -3.88
N VAL A 58 -7.55 -6.55 -3.23
CA VAL A 58 -9.02 -6.69 -3.18
C VAL A 58 -9.51 -6.73 -1.73
N TYR A 59 -10.75 -6.34 -1.52
CA TYR A 59 -11.40 -6.51 -0.23
C TYR A 59 -11.92 -7.93 -0.07
N LEU A 60 -11.28 -8.71 0.80
CA LEU A 60 -11.70 -10.02 1.28
C LEU A 60 -12.12 -9.89 2.76
N ASP A 61 -12.96 -8.90 3.03
CA ASP A 61 -13.39 -8.42 4.35
C ASP A 61 -14.57 -9.21 4.92
N THR A 62 -15.23 -10.03 4.10
CA THR A 62 -16.38 -10.84 4.53
C THR A 62 -16.11 -12.32 4.41
N GLU A 63 -16.78 -13.10 5.27
CA GLU A 63 -16.73 -14.55 5.26
C GLU A 63 -17.17 -15.13 3.91
N GLU A 64 -18.22 -14.58 3.31
CA GLU A 64 -18.72 -14.99 1.99
C GLU A 64 -17.64 -14.91 0.91
N LYS A 65 -16.91 -13.77 0.86
CA LYS A 65 -15.84 -13.57 -0.12
C LYS A 65 -14.68 -14.54 0.10
N MET A 66 -14.26 -14.74 1.36
CA MET A 66 -13.15 -15.63 1.68
C MET A 66 -13.47 -17.09 1.42
N LYS A 67 -14.69 -17.55 1.71
CA LYS A 67 -15.17 -18.92 1.40
C LYS A 67 -15.20 -19.25 -0.10
N ARG A 68 -15.14 -18.25 -0.97
CA ARG A 68 -15.01 -18.47 -2.41
C ARG A 68 -13.63 -18.97 -2.82
N LEU A 69 -12.62 -18.76 -1.99
CA LEU A 69 -11.23 -19.21 -2.20
C LEU A 69 -11.07 -20.64 -1.67
N LYS A 70 -11.69 -21.61 -2.34
CA LYS A 70 -11.90 -22.98 -1.83
C LYS A 70 -10.63 -23.78 -1.57
N LYS A 71 -9.52 -23.40 -2.20
CA LYS A 71 -8.25 -24.13 -2.17
C LYS A 71 -7.08 -23.30 -1.67
N CYS A 72 -7.33 -22.02 -1.42
CA CYS A 72 -6.30 -21.03 -1.09
C CYS A 72 -5.67 -21.33 0.26
N GLN A 73 -4.36 -21.39 0.31
CA GLN A 73 -3.57 -21.61 1.51
C GLN A 73 -2.93 -20.31 2.00
N ILE A 74 -2.67 -19.35 1.08
CA ILE A 74 -2.04 -18.08 1.41
C ILE A 74 -2.59 -16.93 0.55
N ILE A 75 -2.86 -15.83 1.21
CA ILE A 75 -3.18 -14.54 0.58
C ILE A 75 -2.04 -13.58 0.89
N VAL A 76 -1.44 -13.01 -0.15
CA VAL A 76 -0.41 -11.98 -0.04
C VAL A 76 -1.05 -10.62 -0.28
N ALA A 77 -0.98 -9.75 0.71
CA ALA A 77 -1.33 -8.33 0.60
C ALA A 77 -0.09 -7.57 0.09
N PRO A 78 -0.07 -7.00 -1.12
CA PRO A 78 1.03 -6.17 -1.59
C PRO A 78 0.97 -4.76 -0.95
N ALA A 79 0.86 -4.71 0.38
CA ALA A 79 0.65 -3.51 1.18
C ALA A 79 1.18 -3.70 2.60
N ILE A 80 1.29 -2.60 3.35
CA ILE A 80 1.62 -2.63 4.78
C ILE A 80 0.42 -3.13 5.58
N GLY A 81 -0.76 -2.53 5.37
CA GLY A 81 -1.98 -2.86 6.11
C GLY A 81 -2.67 -4.11 5.58
N VAL A 82 -3.33 -4.82 6.50
CA VAL A 82 -4.13 -6.02 6.22
C VAL A 82 -5.62 -5.79 6.46
N ASP A 83 -6.04 -4.54 6.62
CA ASP A 83 -7.42 -4.14 6.95
C ASP A 83 -8.47 -4.57 5.90
N ARG A 84 -8.00 -4.99 4.73
CA ARG A 84 -8.83 -5.50 3.63
C ARG A 84 -9.23 -6.95 3.79
N PHE A 85 -8.70 -7.63 4.79
CA PHE A 85 -8.90 -9.06 5.01
C PHE A 85 -9.55 -9.28 6.36
N ASN A 86 -10.49 -10.21 6.42
CA ASN A 86 -11.03 -10.69 7.69
C ASN A 86 -10.09 -11.76 8.27
N LEU A 87 -9.26 -11.35 9.22
CA LEU A 87 -8.21 -12.21 9.80
C LEU A 87 -8.79 -13.36 10.62
N ASP A 88 -9.94 -13.16 11.27
CA ASP A 88 -10.61 -14.20 12.05
C ASP A 88 -11.10 -15.30 11.11
N VAL A 89 -11.80 -14.92 10.06
CA VAL A 89 -12.25 -15.88 9.03
C VAL A 89 -11.08 -16.55 8.32
N ALA A 90 -9.98 -15.83 8.03
CA ALA A 90 -8.78 -16.45 7.46
C ALA A 90 -8.25 -17.56 8.37
N THR A 91 -8.19 -17.30 9.67
CA THR A 91 -7.75 -18.26 10.69
C THR A 91 -8.66 -19.48 10.72
N GLU A 92 -9.99 -19.28 10.73
CA GLU A 92 -10.97 -20.38 10.70
C GLU A 92 -10.86 -21.25 9.44
N LEU A 93 -10.56 -20.64 8.31
CA LEU A 93 -10.39 -21.33 7.03
C LEU A 93 -8.97 -21.92 6.85
N GLY A 94 -8.05 -21.68 7.77
CA GLY A 94 -6.65 -22.12 7.66
C GLY A 94 -5.85 -21.39 6.59
N ILE A 95 -6.23 -20.15 6.24
CA ILE A 95 -5.58 -19.34 5.22
C ILE A 95 -4.56 -18.41 5.88
N CYS A 96 -3.30 -18.50 5.49
CA CYS A 96 -2.26 -17.56 5.92
C CYS A 96 -2.44 -16.20 5.22
N ILE A 97 -2.30 -15.09 5.97
CA ILE A 97 -2.21 -13.74 5.41
C ILE A 97 -0.77 -13.24 5.57
N ALA A 98 -0.15 -12.85 4.46
CA ALA A 98 1.16 -12.22 4.43
C ALA A 98 1.07 -10.80 3.89
N ASN A 99 1.92 -9.90 4.40
CA ASN A 99 1.98 -8.51 3.97
C ASN A 99 3.43 -8.07 3.72
N VAL A 100 3.61 -6.81 3.25
CA VAL A 100 4.93 -6.18 3.04
C VAL A 100 5.03 -4.97 3.97
N PRO A 101 5.56 -5.13 5.21
CA PRO A 101 5.37 -4.16 6.28
C PRO A 101 6.25 -2.90 6.21
N ASP A 102 7.29 -2.87 5.39
CA ASP A 102 8.38 -1.88 5.47
C ASP A 102 8.80 -1.22 4.14
N TYR A 103 8.17 -1.56 3.02
CA TYR A 103 8.62 -1.14 1.69
C TYR A 103 8.57 0.38 1.43
N CYS A 104 7.75 1.15 2.16
CA CYS A 104 7.55 2.59 1.88
C CYS A 104 7.64 3.47 3.14
N ILE A 105 8.36 3.03 4.18
CA ILE A 105 8.53 3.81 5.41
C ILE A 105 9.19 5.15 5.12
N GLU A 106 10.26 5.15 4.33
CA GLU A 106 11.00 6.35 3.95
C GLU A 106 10.15 7.30 3.11
N GLU A 107 9.50 6.78 2.07
CA GLU A 107 8.69 7.58 1.14
C GLU A 107 7.54 8.26 1.85
N VAL A 108 6.83 7.55 2.71
CA VAL A 108 5.71 8.13 3.48
C VAL A 108 6.21 9.14 4.52
N ALA A 109 7.33 8.85 5.18
CA ALA A 109 7.93 9.79 6.14
C ALA A 109 8.38 11.09 5.45
N PHE A 110 9.09 11.00 4.33
CA PHE A 110 9.52 12.17 3.54
C PHE A 110 8.32 12.97 3.02
N HIS A 111 7.33 12.29 2.48
CA HIS A 111 6.12 12.96 1.97
C HIS A 111 5.38 13.71 3.09
N THR A 112 5.25 13.08 4.26
CA THR A 112 4.63 13.72 5.43
C THR A 112 5.38 14.97 5.85
N ILE A 113 6.70 14.93 5.94
CA ILE A 113 7.54 16.10 6.29
C ILE A 113 7.42 17.18 5.22
N ALA A 114 7.43 16.83 3.94
CA ALA A 114 7.24 17.77 2.84
C ALA A 114 5.91 18.52 2.98
N MET A 115 4.81 17.81 3.28
CA MET A 115 3.50 18.43 3.53
C MET A 115 3.50 19.33 4.77
N VAL A 116 4.15 18.91 5.86
CA VAL A 116 4.30 19.75 7.06
C VAL A 116 5.03 21.05 6.73
N PHE A 117 6.13 20.98 5.99
CA PHE A 117 6.89 22.16 5.59
C PHE A 117 6.12 23.02 4.59
N ASP A 118 5.41 22.46 3.66
CA ASP A 118 4.52 23.22 2.77
C ASP A 118 3.47 23.98 3.57
N CYS A 119 2.79 23.33 4.50
CA CYS A 119 1.82 23.97 5.38
C CYS A 119 2.43 25.11 6.22
N CYS A 120 3.61 24.88 6.81
CA CYS A 120 4.26 25.84 7.68
C CYS A 120 4.87 27.03 6.91
N ARG A 121 5.39 26.77 5.71
CA ARG A 121 6.06 27.77 4.87
C ARG A 121 5.19 28.34 3.76
N LYS A 122 3.96 27.79 3.60
CA LYS A 122 2.98 28.25 2.59
C LYS A 122 3.50 28.12 1.15
N ILE A 123 4.29 27.09 0.85
CA ILE A 123 4.99 26.95 -0.44
C ILE A 123 3.99 26.90 -1.58
N THR A 124 3.05 25.95 -1.55
CA THR A 124 2.02 25.77 -2.59
C THR A 124 1.12 27.02 -2.72
N PHE A 125 0.81 27.67 -1.59
CA PHE A 125 0.02 28.90 -1.63
C PHE A 125 0.78 30.02 -2.34
N LEU A 126 2.05 30.24 -2.00
CA LEU A 126 2.88 31.28 -2.59
C LEU A 126 3.16 31.02 -4.07
N ASP A 127 3.39 29.76 -4.44
CA ASP A 127 3.56 29.35 -5.84
C ASP A 127 2.33 29.75 -6.68
N ARG A 128 1.13 29.40 -6.22
CA ARG A 128 -0.12 29.79 -6.90
C ARG A 128 -0.26 31.32 -7.03
N LYS A 129 0.09 32.05 -5.96
CA LYS A 129 -0.02 33.52 -5.96
C LYS A 129 0.98 34.17 -6.92
N ILE A 130 2.17 33.65 -7.04
CA ILE A 130 3.18 34.10 -8.01
C ILE A 130 2.66 33.87 -9.44
N ASN A 131 2.09 32.71 -9.70
CA ASN A 131 1.53 32.38 -11.01
C ASN A 131 0.31 33.25 -11.38
N GLU A 132 -0.41 33.79 -10.38
CA GLU A 132 -1.48 34.81 -10.55
C GLU A 132 -0.91 36.24 -10.73
N GLY A 133 0.41 36.42 -10.77
CA GLY A 133 1.07 37.71 -10.91
C GLY A 133 1.25 38.48 -9.59
N TRP A 134 0.97 37.85 -8.45
CA TRP A 134 1.17 38.46 -7.14
C TRP A 134 2.63 38.32 -6.70
N TRP A 135 3.31 39.45 -6.59
CA TRP A 135 4.70 39.53 -6.09
C TRP A 135 4.76 40.43 -4.87
N SER A 136 4.81 39.83 -3.69
CA SER A 136 4.89 40.56 -2.42
C SER A 136 5.58 39.76 -1.33
N SER A 137 6.36 40.43 -0.51
CA SER A 137 6.92 39.85 0.71
C SER A 137 5.90 39.74 1.86
N LYS A 138 4.72 40.35 1.71
CA LYS A 138 3.65 40.33 2.71
C LYS A 138 2.73 39.15 2.43
N SER A 139 2.88 38.07 3.18
CA SER A 139 1.90 36.97 3.15
C SER A 139 0.68 37.36 3.99
N PRO A 140 -0.56 37.05 3.50
CA PRO A 140 -1.77 37.22 4.32
C PRO A 140 -1.83 36.21 5.47
N TYR A 141 -0.98 35.19 5.45
CA TYR A 141 -0.90 34.18 6.50
C TYR A 141 0.37 34.33 7.31
N MET A 142 0.23 34.21 8.64
CA MET A 142 1.37 34.24 9.54
C MET A 142 2.27 33.03 9.32
N MET A 143 3.55 33.28 9.09
CA MET A 143 4.58 32.25 8.99
C MET A 143 5.48 32.31 10.21
N TYR A 144 5.66 31.15 10.83
CA TYR A 144 6.46 31.03 12.04
C TYR A 144 7.82 30.39 11.74
N ARG A 145 8.81 30.70 12.58
CA ARG A 145 10.08 29.97 12.57
C ARG A 145 9.82 28.52 13.00
N MET A 146 10.45 27.57 12.31
CA MET A 146 10.34 26.14 12.61
C MET A 146 11.16 25.76 13.86
N LYS A 147 12.33 26.38 14.04
CA LYS A 147 13.21 26.10 15.18
C LYS A 147 12.51 26.35 16.53
N GLY A 148 12.55 25.35 17.39
CA GLY A 148 11.92 25.38 18.71
C GLY A 148 10.43 25.10 18.73
N ARG A 149 9.83 24.68 17.59
CA ARG A 149 8.44 24.24 17.55
C ARG A 149 8.31 22.78 17.97
N THR A 150 7.20 22.48 18.61
CA THR A 150 6.83 21.11 18.98
C THR A 150 5.95 20.51 17.89
N TYR A 151 6.31 19.32 17.46
CA TYR A 151 5.51 18.50 16.53
C TYR A 151 4.87 17.35 17.30
N GLY A 152 3.54 17.28 17.26
CA GLY A 152 2.79 16.17 17.81
C GLY A 152 2.66 15.05 16.78
N LEU A 153 2.99 13.84 17.18
CA LEU A 153 2.79 12.63 16.36
C LEU A 153 1.67 11.81 16.96
N MET A 154 0.62 11.55 16.18
CA MET A 154 -0.43 10.63 16.56
C MET A 154 -0.04 9.23 16.09
N SER A 155 0.05 8.25 17.01
CA SER A 155 0.69 6.96 16.80
C SER A 155 2.23 7.05 16.83
N PHE A 156 2.91 5.92 17.11
CA PHE A 156 4.38 5.88 17.16
C PHE A 156 4.94 4.55 16.60
N GLY A 157 4.36 4.05 15.48
CA GLY A 157 4.88 2.93 14.70
C GLY A 157 6.12 3.32 13.87
N ASN A 158 6.48 2.49 12.89
CA ASN A 158 7.71 2.67 12.09
C ASN A 158 7.77 4.02 11.38
N ILE A 159 6.69 4.45 10.73
CA ILE A 159 6.63 5.71 9.98
C ILE A 159 6.77 6.94 10.92
N PRO A 160 5.96 7.11 11.99
CA PRO A 160 6.16 8.22 12.93
C PRO A 160 7.52 8.23 13.62
N GLN A 161 8.11 7.08 13.92
CA GLN A 161 9.47 7.01 14.46
C GLN A 161 10.49 7.58 13.47
N ARG A 162 10.35 7.24 12.18
CA ARG A 162 11.20 7.79 11.13
C ARG A 162 11.02 9.30 10.98
N ILE A 163 9.78 9.80 11.00
CA ILE A 163 9.47 11.24 11.01
C ILE A 163 10.14 11.93 12.20
N ALA A 164 10.04 11.35 13.40
CA ALA A 164 10.66 11.92 14.59
C ALA A 164 12.18 12.03 14.48
N GLN A 165 12.84 11.06 13.83
CA GLN A 165 14.28 11.11 13.56
C GLN A 165 14.65 12.24 12.60
N MET A 166 13.83 12.47 11.56
CA MET A 166 14.05 13.50 10.54
C MET A 166 13.78 14.93 11.05
N LEU A 167 12.96 15.09 12.10
CA LEU A 167 12.60 16.39 12.69
C LEU A 167 13.55 16.83 13.82
N LYS A 168 14.49 16.00 14.25
CA LYS A 168 15.55 16.32 15.21
C LYS A 168 16.68 17.10 14.55
#